data_1369da382c49d035addbb8e5a812a386
#
_entry.id   1369da382c49d035addbb8e5a812a386
#
_cell.length_a   1.000
_cell.length_b   1.000
_cell.length_c   1.000
_cell.angle_alpha   90.00
_cell.angle_beta   90.00
_cell.angle_gamma   90.00
#
_symmetry.space_group_name_H-M   'P 1'
#
loop_
_entity.id
_entity.type
_entity.pdbx_description
1 polymer ?
#
loop_
_entity_poly.entity_id
_entity_poly.type
_entity_poly.pdbx_seq_one_letter_code
_entity_poly.pdbx_strand_id
1 'polypeptide(L)'
;MKKRILWITISLGIMSLIFYFSSQNGETSQQTSDFFLPLLQHIPNASFLIRKTAHFTIFGCLGLSYYQSLSTFPIKKRTCILLSIILVFCYAISDEIHQSFTNGRSCQLSDVFLDTFGGSTYIILCTLYQKRGGSNS
;
A
#
# COMPACT_ATOMS: atom_id res chain seq x y z
N MET A 1 -2.44 -20.04 -15.05
CA MET A 1 -3.55 -19.12 -15.34
C MET A 1 -4.31 -18.69 -14.09
N LYS A 2 -4.87 -19.60 -13.28
CA LYS A 2 -5.66 -19.27 -12.07
C LYS A 2 -4.96 -18.36 -11.05
N LYS A 3 -3.68 -18.64 -10.71
CA LYS A 3 -2.90 -17.79 -9.77
C LYS A 3 -2.71 -16.36 -10.27
N ARG A 4 -2.52 -16.17 -11.58
CA ARG A 4 -2.36 -14.83 -12.18
C ARG A 4 -3.64 -14.01 -12.02
N ILE A 5 -4.77 -14.59 -12.42
CA ILE A 5 -6.08 -13.94 -12.30
C ILE A 5 -6.35 -13.56 -10.83
N LEU A 6 -6.10 -14.50 -9.91
CA LEU A 6 -6.28 -14.25 -8.47
C LEU A 6 -5.50 -13.02 -7.99
N TRP A 7 -4.19 -12.93 -8.28
CA TRP A 7 -3.38 -11.81 -7.80
C TRP A 7 -3.73 -10.49 -8.47
N ILE A 8 -4.11 -10.50 -9.76
CA ILE A 8 -4.63 -9.31 -10.44
C ILE A 8 -5.93 -8.85 -9.77
N THR A 9 -6.86 -9.76 -9.49
CA THR A 9 -8.13 -9.43 -8.82
C THR A 9 -7.89 -8.86 -7.42
N ILE A 10 -6.95 -9.44 -6.66
CA ILE A 10 -6.56 -8.92 -5.34
C ILE A 10 -5.99 -7.51 -5.48
N SER A 11 -5.10 -7.27 -6.46
CA SER A 11 -4.54 -5.92 -6.68
C SER A 11 -5.63 -4.90 -6.99
N LEU A 12 -6.56 -5.22 -7.88
CA LEU A 12 -7.68 -4.35 -8.22
C LEU A 12 -8.60 -4.09 -7.02
N GLY A 13 -8.84 -5.11 -6.18
CA GLY A 13 -9.61 -4.97 -4.95
C GLY A 13 -8.93 -4.01 -3.96
N ILE A 14 -7.61 -4.14 -3.76
CA ILE A 14 -6.85 -3.24 -2.88
C ILE A 14 -6.83 -1.81 -3.45
N MET A 15 -6.62 -1.64 -4.76
CA MET A 15 -6.69 -0.34 -5.42
C MET A 15 -8.05 0.33 -5.21
N SER A 16 -9.15 -0.41 -5.39
CA SER A 16 -10.51 0.09 -5.16
C SER A 16 -10.73 0.50 -3.70
N LEU A 17 -10.17 -0.26 -2.76
CA LEU A 17 -10.26 0.04 -1.34
C LEU A 17 -9.48 1.32 -0.99
N ILE A 18 -8.26 1.48 -1.51
CA ILE A 18 -7.48 2.70 -1.35
C ILE A 18 -8.26 3.89 -1.91
N PHE A 19 -8.75 3.78 -3.15
CA PHE A 19 -9.53 4.83 -3.79
C PHE A 19 -10.75 5.24 -2.97
N TYR A 20 -11.49 4.26 -2.41
CA TYR A 20 -12.65 4.52 -1.56
C TYR A 20 -12.28 5.34 -0.31
N PHE A 21 -11.23 4.93 0.42
CA PHE A 21 -10.78 5.66 1.62
C PHE A 21 -10.18 7.02 1.29
N SER A 22 -9.51 7.14 0.15
CA SER A 22 -8.95 8.41 -0.33
C SER A 22 -10.01 9.40 -0.79
N SER A 23 -11.19 8.91 -1.20
CA SER A 23 -12.35 9.75 -1.57
C SER A 23 -13.07 10.35 -0.36
N GLN A 24 -12.81 9.85 0.86
CA GLN A 24 -13.43 10.38 2.07
C GLN A 24 -12.84 11.75 2.42
N ASN A 25 -13.71 12.70 2.79
CA ASN A 25 -13.28 14.02 3.25
C ASN A 25 -12.43 13.93 4.54
N GLY A 26 -11.69 15.01 4.85
CA GLY A 26 -10.80 15.04 5.99
C GLY A 26 -11.48 14.75 7.32
N GLU A 27 -12.71 15.22 7.51
CA GLU A 27 -13.51 14.99 8.73
C GLU A 27 -13.91 13.53 8.91
N THR A 28 -14.42 12.87 7.86
CA THR A 28 -14.77 11.44 7.91
C THR A 28 -13.55 10.57 8.16
N SER A 29 -12.42 10.91 7.53
CA SER A 29 -11.15 10.23 7.75
C SER A 29 -10.64 10.40 9.18
N GLN A 30 -10.86 11.59 9.78
CA GLN A 30 -10.55 11.85 11.18
C GLN A 30 -11.42 11.01 12.11
N GLN A 31 -12.74 11.00 11.91
CA GLN A 31 -13.68 10.19 12.70
C GLN A 31 -13.33 8.69 12.66
N THR A 32 -12.92 8.17 11.49
CA THR A 32 -12.49 6.77 11.37
C THR A 32 -11.23 6.51 12.20
N SER A 33 -10.30 7.45 12.22
CA SER A 33 -9.09 7.36 13.05
C SER A 33 -9.42 7.47 14.53
N ASP A 34 -10.38 8.34 14.88
CA ASP A 34 -10.80 8.60 16.26
C ASP A 34 -11.50 7.38 16.89
N PHE A 35 -12.10 6.51 16.08
CA PHE A 35 -12.64 5.22 16.55
C PHE A 35 -11.56 4.34 17.21
N PHE A 36 -10.31 4.44 16.75
CA PHE A 36 -9.19 3.70 17.32
C PHE A 36 -8.44 4.45 18.44
N LEU A 37 -8.78 5.73 18.68
CA LEU A 37 -8.14 6.55 19.72
C LEU A 37 -8.20 5.98 21.14
N PRO A 38 -9.31 5.33 21.60
CA PRO A 38 -9.35 4.78 22.95
C PRO A 38 -8.22 3.81 23.24
N LEU A 39 -7.71 3.13 22.20
CA LEU A 39 -6.58 2.20 22.30
C LEU A 39 -5.22 2.89 22.46
N LEU A 40 -5.13 4.18 22.06
CA LEU A 40 -3.88 4.94 21.93
C LEU A 40 -3.92 6.30 22.64
N GLN A 41 -4.74 6.43 23.70
CA GLN A 41 -5.02 7.69 24.42
C GLN A 41 -3.77 8.40 24.95
N HIS A 42 -2.65 7.68 25.11
CA HIS A 42 -1.41 8.22 25.67
C HIS A 42 -0.40 8.67 24.60
N ILE A 43 -0.75 8.55 23.31
CA ILE A 43 0.16 8.90 22.21
C ILE A 43 -0.24 10.25 21.60
N PRO A 44 0.63 11.28 21.66
CA PRO A 44 0.39 12.54 20.98
C PRO A 44 0.19 12.30 19.47
N ASN A 45 -0.80 12.97 18.86
CA ASN A 45 -1.13 12.84 17.44
C ASN A 45 -1.49 11.39 16.98
N ALA A 46 -2.12 10.60 17.84
CA ALA A 46 -2.48 9.21 17.56
C ALA A 46 -3.26 9.05 16.25
N SER A 47 -4.25 9.92 15.96
CA SER A 47 -5.02 9.88 14.71
C SER A 47 -4.15 10.01 13.46
N PHE A 48 -3.15 10.89 13.50
CA PHE A 48 -2.18 11.04 12.42
C PHE A 48 -1.36 9.77 12.24
N LEU A 49 -0.87 9.18 13.33
CA LEU A 49 -0.08 7.96 13.30
C LEU A 49 -0.89 6.77 12.77
N ILE A 50 -2.16 6.64 13.19
CA ILE A 50 -3.09 5.61 12.70
C ILE A 50 -3.23 5.71 11.18
N ARG A 51 -3.49 6.90 10.64
CA ARG A 51 -3.61 7.09 9.19
C ARG A 51 -2.33 6.71 8.46
N LYS A 52 -1.19 7.18 8.91
CA LYS A 52 0.11 6.89 8.27
C LYS A 52 0.43 5.38 8.30
N THR A 53 0.13 4.71 9.41
CA THR A 53 0.32 3.26 9.52
C THR A 53 -0.64 2.50 8.61
N ALA A 54 -1.90 2.94 8.52
CA ALA A 54 -2.88 2.35 7.60
C ALA A 54 -2.45 2.48 6.14
N HIS A 55 -1.99 3.67 5.71
CA HIS A 55 -1.44 3.89 4.37
C HIS A 55 -0.23 2.99 4.11
N PHE A 56 0.77 3.01 4.98
CA PHE A 56 1.95 2.15 4.88
C PHE A 56 1.57 0.67 4.71
N THR A 57 0.60 0.18 5.50
CA THR A 57 0.19 -1.21 5.48
C THR A 57 -0.58 -1.57 4.21
N ILE A 58 -1.56 -0.75 3.80
CA ILE A 58 -2.38 -1.05 2.62
C ILE A 58 -1.56 -0.96 1.32
N PHE A 59 -0.64 0.01 1.21
CA PHE A 59 0.31 0.07 0.10
C PHE A 59 1.35 -1.05 0.16
N GLY A 60 1.69 -1.53 1.38
CA GLY A 60 2.45 -2.76 1.57
C GLY A 60 1.77 -3.97 0.95
N CYS A 61 0.49 -4.17 1.25
CA CYS A 61 -0.33 -5.23 0.66
C CYS A 61 -0.47 -5.08 -0.86
N LEU A 62 -0.62 -3.85 -1.36
CA LEU A 62 -0.67 -3.56 -2.80
C LEU A 62 0.63 -3.95 -3.49
N GLY A 63 1.78 -3.55 -2.94
CA GLY A 63 3.10 -3.89 -3.47
C GLY A 63 3.32 -5.39 -3.51
N LEU A 64 2.95 -6.11 -2.43
CA LEU A 64 3.00 -7.56 -2.38
C LEU A 64 2.13 -8.20 -3.48
N SER A 65 0.91 -7.71 -3.67
CA SER A 65 0.00 -8.24 -4.70
C SER A 65 0.52 -8.01 -6.12
N TYR A 66 1.11 -6.85 -6.41
CA TYR A 66 1.78 -6.58 -7.68
C TYR A 66 2.96 -7.52 -7.92
N TYR A 67 3.81 -7.70 -6.90
CA TYR A 67 4.96 -8.60 -7.00
C TYR A 67 4.51 -10.06 -7.26
N GLN A 68 3.51 -10.54 -6.54
CA GLN A 68 2.97 -11.88 -6.73
C GLN A 68 2.33 -12.04 -8.12
N SER A 69 1.62 -11.03 -8.60
CA SER A 69 1.05 -11.02 -9.95
C SER A 69 2.15 -11.10 -11.02
N LEU A 70 3.15 -10.21 -10.95
CA LEU A 70 4.26 -10.15 -11.91
C LEU A 70 5.12 -11.42 -11.86
N SER A 71 5.28 -12.05 -10.70
CA SER A 71 6.01 -13.32 -10.55
C SER A 71 5.36 -14.49 -11.28
N THR A 72 4.11 -14.36 -11.76
CA THR A 72 3.45 -15.36 -12.59
C THR A 72 3.83 -15.28 -14.08
N PHE A 73 4.57 -14.25 -14.48
CA PHE A 73 5.07 -14.07 -15.85
C PHE A 73 6.52 -14.57 -15.96
N PRO A 74 6.96 -14.98 -17.16
CA PRO A 74 8.32 -15.47 -17.38
C PRO A 74 9.34 -14.34 -17.47
N ILE A 75 9.43 -13.51 -16.42
CA ILE A 75 10.36 -12.39 -16.32
C ILE A 75 11.29 -12.59 -15.13
N LYS A 76 12.48 -11.96 -15.20
CA LYS A 76 13.49 -12.09 -14.15
C LYS A 76 12.99 -11.53 -12.82
N LYS A 77 13.32 -12.19 -11.70
CA LYS A 77 12.93 -11.77 -10.35
C LYS A 77 13.25 -10.28 -10.07
N ARG A 78 14.43 -9.81 -10.49
CA ARG A 78 14.82 -8.40 -10.34
C ARG A 78 13.86 -7.45 -11.08
N THR A 79 13.45 -7.84 -12.28
CA THR A 79 12.47 -7.09 -13.07
C THR A 79 11.10 -7.06 -12.39
N CYS A 80 10.65 -8.20 -11.82
CA CYS A 80 9.41 -8.24 -11.04
C CYS A 80 9.45 -7.25 -9.87
N ILE A 81 10.54 -7.25 -9.10
CA ILE A 81 10.71 -6.35 -7.96
C ILE A 81 10.64 -4.89 -8.42
N LEU A 82 11.44 -4.52 -9.41
CA LEU A 82 11.52 -3.15 -9.91
C LEU A 82 10.18 -2.66 -10.45
N LEU A 83 9.52 -3.45 -11.30
CA LEU A 83 8.22 -3.09 -11.86
C LEU A 83 7.15 -2.97 -10.78
N SER A 84 7.17 -3.84 -9.76
CA SER A 84 6.22 -3.75 -8.64
C SER A 84 6.40 -2.45 -7.86
N ILE A 85 7.64 -2.04 -7.58
CA ILE A 85 7.93 -0.79 -6.89
C ILE A 85 7.48 0.41 -7.73
N ILE A 86 7.76 0.40 -9.05
CA ILE A 86 7.33 1.46 -9.97
C ILE A 86 5.79 1.56 -9.99
N LEU A 87 5.08 0.43 -10.04
CA LEU A 87 3.62 0.42 -10.03
C LEU A 87 3.05 0.98 -8.72
N VAL A 88 3.64 0.63 -7.57
CA VAL A 88 3.26 1.21 -6.27
C VAL A 88 3.48 2.72 -6.28
N PHE A 89 4.65 3.19 -6.72
CA PHE A 89 4.98 4.60 -6.79
C PHE A 89 4.02 5.39 -7.69
N CYS A 90 3.74 4.87 -8.89
CA CYS A 90 2.78 5.50 -9.80
C CYS A 90 1.37 5.57 -9.19
N TYR A 91 0.95 4.50 -8.51
CA TYR A 91 -0.36 4.48 -7.85
C TYR A 91 -0.40 5.43 -6.65
N ALA A 92 0.66 5.52 -5.85
CA ALA A 92 0.77 6.48 -4.74
C ALA A 92 0.67 7.93 -5.22
N ILE A 93 1.32 8.28 -6.34
CA ILE A 93 1.16 9.61 -6.97
C ILE A 93 -0.29 9.83 -7.39
N SER A 94 -0.91 8.85 -8.04
CA SER A 94 -2.31 8.94 -8.46
C SER A 94 -3.25 9.14 -7.28
N ASP A 95 -3.01 8.45 -6.17
CA ASP A 95 -3.79 8.57 -4.94
C ASP A 95 -3.65 9.97 -4.32
N GLU A 96 -2.44 10.50 -4.21
CA GLU A 96 -2.20 11.86 -3.70
C GLU A 96 -2.82 12.95 -4.58
N ILE A 97 -2.75 12.80 -5.90
CA ILE A 97 -3.45 13.72 -6.83
C ILE A 97 -4.96 13.63 -6.59
N HIS A 98 -5.52 12.42 -6.45
CA HIS A 98 -6.94 12.23 -6.15
C HIS A 98 -7.34 12.87 -4.82
N GLN A 99 -6.54 12.71 -3.78
CA GLN A 99 -6.77 13.32 -2.46
C GLN A 99 -6.77 14.85 -2.53
N SER A 100 -5.99 15.48 -3.42
CA SER A 100 -5.97 16.94 -3.59
C SER A 100 -7.30 17.53 -4.05
N PHE A 101 -8.17 16.73 -4.68
CA PHE A 101 -9.53 17.12 -5.05
C PHE A 101 -10.55 16.87 -3.94
N THR A 102 -10.14 16.29 -2.81
CA THR A 102 -11.03 15.94 -1.69
C THR A 102 -10.98 17.04 -0.63
N ASN A 103 -12.14 17.52 -0.19
CA ASN A 103 -12.24 18.59 0.79
C ASN A 103 -11.52 18.26 2.11
N GLY A 104 -10.71 19.20 2.60
CA GLY A 104 -9.97 19.04 3.85
C GLY A 104 -8.73 18.14 3.76
N ARG A 105 -8.28 17.79 2.55
CA ARG A 105 -7.03 17.09 2.31
C ARG A 105 -6.07 17.92 1.44
N SER A 106 -4.79 17.68 1.60
CA SER A 106 -3.72 18.30 0.81
C SER A 106 -2.82 17.22 0.24
N CYS A 107 -2.39 17.38 -1.00
CA CYS A 107 -1.36 16.53 -1.61
C CYS A 107 -0.03 16.75 -0.89
N GLN A 108 0.55 15.66 -0.39
CA GLN A 108 1.83 15.69 0.32
C GLN A 108 2.80 14.68 -0.30
N LEU A 109 3.91 15.17 -0.86
CA LEU A 109 4.96 14.30 -1.40
C LEU A 109 5.49 13.30 -0.36
N SER A 110 5.48 13.67 0.93
CA SER A 110 5.86 12.76 2.03
C SER A 110 4.99 11.49 2.07
N ASP A 111 3.73 11.58 1.66
CA ASP A 111 2.81 10.45 1.66
C ASP A 111 3.10 9.51 0.49
N VAL A 112 3.43 10.04 -0.68
CA VAL A 112 3.93 9.23 -1.81
C VAL A 112 5.16 8.40 -1.41
N PHE A 113 6.11 9.02 -0.68
CA PHE A 113 7.29 8.30 -0.21
C PHE A 113 6.95 7.25 0.85
N LEU A 114 6.08 7.57 1.80
CA LEU A 114 5.63 6.63 2.83
C LEU A 114 4.96 5.40 2.21
N ASP A 115 4.04 5.60 1.28
CA ASP A 115 3.28 4.57 0.60
C ASP A 115 4.18 3.69 -0.26
N THR A 116 5.09 4.31 -1.01
CA THR A 116 6.11 3.58 -1.80
C THR A 116 7.04 2.79 -0.89
N PHE A 117 7.42 3.33 0.25
CA PHE A 117 8.26 2.64 1.24
C PHE A 117 7.52 1.44 1.84
N GLY A 118 6.23 1.58 2.15
CA GLY A 118 5.37 0.48 2.57
C GLY A 118 5.35 -0.65 1.55
N GLY A 119 5.05 -0.35 0.29
CA GLY A 119 5.05 -1.32 -0.81
C GLY A 119 6.40 -2.01 -0.99
N SER A 120 7.48 -1.24 -1.00
CA SER A 120 8.85 -1.75 -1.14
C SER A 120 9.23 -2.69 0.01
N THR A 121 8.87 -2.34 1.25
CA THR A 121 9.15 -3.15 2.44
C THR A 121 8.51 -4.54 2.33
N TYR A 122 7.23 -4.62 1.97
CA TYR A 122 6.53 -5.90 1.84
C TYR A 122 7.07 -6.75 0.69
N ILE A 123 7.44 -6.13 -0.44
CA ILE A 123 8.09 -6.82 -1.56
C ILE A 123 9.43 -7.42 -1.12
N ILE A 124 10.26 -6.65 -0.43
CA ILE A 124 11.58 -7.09 0.04
C ILE A 124 11.43 -8.22 1.06
N LEU A 125 10.56 -8.07 2.05
CA LEU A 125 10.30 -9.11 3.05
C LEU A 125 9.84 -10.42 2.40
N CYS A 126 8.92 -10.36 1.43
CA CYS A 126 8.47 -11.53 0.69
C CYS A 126 9.62 -12.20 -0.08
N THR A 127 10.47 -11.40 -0.75
CA THR A 127 11.59 -11.96 -1.53
C THR A 127 12.66 -12.60 -0.64
N LEU A 128 12.91 -12.05 0.55
CA LEU A 128 13.83 -12.62 1.54
C LEU A 128 13.29 -13.92 2.13
N TYR A 129 11.99 -13.95 2.44
CA TYR A 129 11.33 -15.16 2.94
C TYR A 129 11.40 -16.31 1.91
N GLN A 130 11.10 -16.02 0.64
CA GLN A 130 11.20 -16.99 -0.45
C GLN A 130 12.63 -17.53 -0.64
N LYS A 131 13.65 -16.68 -0.44
CA LYS A 131 15.05 -17.10 -0.54
C LYS A 131 15.43 -18.07 0.58
N ARG A 132 14.94 -17.84 1.81
CA ARG A 132 15.19 -18.74 2.96
C ARG A 132 14.50 -20.09 2.81
N GLY A 133 13.25 -20.10 2.35
CA GLY A 133 12.49 -21.34 2.13
C GLY A 133 13.07 -22.22 1.01
N GLY A 134 13.68 -21.65 -0.01
CA GLY A 134 14.32 -22.38 -1.11
C GLY A 134 15.73 -22.89 -0.80
N SER A 135 16.33 -22.51 0.33
CA SER A 135 17.66 -23.00 0.75
C SER A 135 17.59 -24.26 1.62
N ASN A 136 16.39 -24.67 2.03
CA ASN A 136 16.17 -25.84 2.89
C ASN A 136 15.57 -27.05 2.15
N SER A 137 15.51 -27.00 0.84
CA SER A 137 15.12 -28.10 -0.06
C SER A 137 16.21 -28.36 -1.07
#